data_37e86358e3c76064106bb00eb522be25
#
_entry.id   37e86358e3c76064106bb00eb522be25
#
_cell.length_a   1.000
_cell.length_b   1.000
_cell.length_c   1.000
_cell.angle_alpha   90.00
_cell.angle_beta   90.00
_cell.angle_gamma   90.00
#
_symmetry.space_group_name_H-M   'P 1'
#
loop_
_entity.id
_entity.type
_entity.pdbx_description
1 polymer ?
#
loop_
_entity_poly.entity_id
_entity_poly.type
_entity_poly.pdbx_seq_one_letter_code
_entity_poly.pdbx_strand_id
1 'polypeptide(L)'
;TGVQTCALPILYAGISHNSVASGGAVIGSHHLKLTLKPGESKSLIFVLGYSENDPEDKWEAPGIIKKDLAHAAISRFSEDSQVEAALLALKEYWTDLLSRFSVESSEEKLNRMVNIWNQYQCMVTFNMSRSASYFESGTGRGMGFRDSCQDLLGFVHLIPDRARQRILDIAATQFEDGSAYHQYQPLTKKGNSDIGSGFNDDPL
;
A
#
# COMPACT_ATOMS: atom_id res chain seq x y z
N THR A 1 19.73 -9.79 -12.17
CA THR A 1 18.40 -9.98 -11.54
C THR A 1 17.81 -11.31 -11.95
N GLY A 2 17.17 -12.01 -11.05
CA GLY A 2 16.54 -13.30 -11.34
C GLY A 2 15.40 -13.57 -10.37
N VAL A 3 14.44 -14.37 -10.78
CA VAL A 3 13.33 -14.85 -9.96
C VAL A 3 13.55 -16.35 -9.71
N GLN A 4 13.41 -16.78 -8.48
CA GLN A 4 13.64 -18.16 -8.08
C GLN A 4 12.72 -18.58 -6.94
N THR A 5 12.37 -19.86 -6.88
CA THR A 5 11.48 -20.42 -5.86
C THR A 5 12.18 -20.73 -4.52
N CYS A 6 13.51 -20.72 -4.49
CA CYS A 6 14.31 -21.01 -3.29
C CYS A 6 15.59 -20.15 -3.26
N ALA A 7 15.89 -19.57 -2.10
CA ALA A 7 17.09 -18.75 -1.91
C ALA A 7 18.39 -19.56 -1.76
N LEU A 8 18.32 -20.79 -1.24
CA LEU A 8 19.50 -21.59 -0.94
C LEU A 8 20.46 -21.83 -2.13
N PRO A 9 19.99 -22.20 -3.33
CA PRO A 9 20.87 -22.36 -4.49
C PRO A 9 21.65 -21.09 -4.84
N ILE A 10 21.03 -19.92 -4.70
CA ILE A 10 21.68 -18.63 -4.95
C ILE A 10 22.77 -18.36 -3.91
N LEU A 11 22.51 -18.65 -2.64
CA LEU A 11 23.49 -18.46 -1.55
C LEU A 11 24.72 -19.35 -1.73
N TYR A 12 24.53 -20.61 -2.13
CA TYR A 12 25.65 -21.55 -2.31
C TYR A 12 26.40 -21.36 -3.64
N ALA A 13 25.69 -21.20 -4.73
CA ALA A 13 26.30 -21.14 -6.06
C ALA A 13 26.61 -19.69 -6.50
N GLY A 14 25.99 -18.69 -5.88
CA GLY A 14 26.11 -17.30 -6.29
C GLY A 14 25.57 -17.02 -7.71
N ILE A 15 24.70 -17.88 -8.21
CA ILE A 15 24.16 -17.81 -9.58
C ILE A 15 22.64 -17.90 -9.52
N SER A 16 21.98 -16.95 -10.20
CA SER A 16 20.54 -17.01 -10.41
C SER A 16 20.22 -17.74 -11.69
N HIS A 17 19.25 -18.64 -11.64
CA HIS A 17 18.83 -19.45 -12.78
C HIS A 17 17.61 -18.89 -13.52
N ASN A 18 17.05 -17.74 -13.09
CA ASN A 18 15.82 -17.16 -13.68
C ASN A 18 14.69 -18.19 -13.83
N SER A 19 14.52 -19.03 -12.80
CA SER A 19 13.52 -20.09 -12.84
C SER A 19 12.10 -19.49 -12.89
N VAL A 20 11.20 -20.22 -13.55
CA VAL A 20 9.77 -19.86 -13.56
C VAL A 20 9.22 -20.02 -12.14
N ALA A 21 8.72 -18.92 -11.59
CA ALA A 21 8.14 -18.87 -10.26
C ALA A 21 6.62 -18.72 -10.37
N SER A 22 5.91 -19.84 -10.30
CA SER A 22 4.45 -19.90 -10.39
C SER A 22 3.90 -20.86 -9.36
N GLY A 23 2.86 -20.44 -8.63
CA GLY A 23 2.14 -21.29 -7.69
C GLY A 23 2.86 -21.62 -6.38
N GLY A 24 3.98 -20.96 -6.06
CA GLY A 24 4.75 -21.18 -4.83
C GLY A 24 5.25 -19.88 -4.22
N ALA A 25 5.97 -19.99 -3.09
CA ALA A 25 6.70 -18.87 -2.50
C ALA A 25 7.89 -18.49 -3.41
N VAL A 26 7.82 -17.30 -3.99
CA VAL A 26 8.80 -16.81 -4.94
C VAL A 26 9.73 -15.78 -4.30
N ILE A 27 10.95 -15.68 -4.81
CA ILE A 27 11.91 -14.64 -4.43
C ILE A 27 12.38 -13.86 -5.66
N GLY A 28 12.56 -12.54 -5.49
CA GLY A 28 13.34 -11.72 -6.40
C GLY A 28 14.75 -11.56 -5.83
N SER A 29 15.77 -11.81 -6.62
CA SER A 29 17.16 -11.72 -6.17
C SER A 29 18.01 -10.85 -7.09
N HIS A 30 18.92 -10.08 -6.49
CA HIS A 30 19.98 -9.37 -7.18
C HIS A 30 21.33 -9.92 -6.71
N HIS A 31 22.18 -10.34 -7.64
CA HIS A 31 23.55 -10.74 -7.34
C HIS A 31 24.51 -9.72 -7.96
N LEU A 32 25.25 -9.04 -7.12
CA LEU A 32 26.21 -7.99 -7.48
C LEU A 32 27.59 -8.34 -6.93
N LYS A 33 28.62 -8.29 -7.79
CA LYS A 33 30.01 -8.42 -7.38
C LYS A 33 30.62 -7.02 -7.32
N LEU A 34 31.09 -6.62 -6.16
CA LEU A 34 31.67 -5.31 -5.91
C LEU A 34 33.08 -5.46 -5.39
N THR A 35 33.97 -4.61 -5.90
CA THR A 35 35.32 -4.45 -5.35
C THR A 35 35.46 -3.00 -4.95
N LEU A 36 35.72 -2.75 -3.67
CA LEU A 36 35.91 -1.41 -3.12
C LEU A 36 37.35 -1.25 -2.66
N LYS A 37 37.94 -0.11 -2.98
CA LYS A 37 39.25 0.31 -2.46
C LYS A 37 39.10 0.88 -1.06
N PRO A 38 40.19 0.98 -0.25
CA PRO A 38 40.12 1.66 1.03
C PRO A 38 39.59 3.10 0.91
N GLY A 39 38.53 3.43 1.69
CA GLY A 39 37.85 4.72 1.67
C GLY A 39 36.82 4.89 0.55
N GLU A 40 36.64 3.91 -0.34
CA GLU A 40 35.62 3.94 -1.38
C GLU A 40 34.27 3.45 -0.85
N SER A 41 33.19 4.12 -1.25
CA SER A 41 31.80 3.72 -1.00
C SER A 41 31.02 3.65 -2.30
N LYS A 42 29.97 2.84 -2.35
CA LYS A 42 29.08 2.73 -3.49
C LYS A 42 27.64 2.58 -3.01
N SER A 43 26.76 3.47 -3.51
CA SER A 43 25.32 3.38 -3.31
C SER A 43 24.71 2.40 -4.30
N LEU A 44 23.69 1.70 -3.85
CA LEU A 44 22.88 0.80 -4.68
C LEU A 44 21.42 1.09 -4.43
N ILE A 45 20.66 1.30 -5.49
CA ILE A 45 19.23 1.56 -5.42
C ILE A 45 18.48 0.31 -5.87
N PHE A 46 17.57 -0.16 -5.03
CA PHE A 46 16.65 -1.24 -5.35
C PHE A 46 15.22 -0.69 -5.34
N VAL A 47 14.50 -0.94 -6.41
CA VAL A 47 13.11 -0.52 -6.55
C VAL A 47 12.20 -1.74 -6.50
N LEU A 48 11.28 -1.76 -5.56
CA LEU A 48 10.17 -2.71 -5.51
C LEU A 48 8.88 -1.91 -5.64
N GLY A 49 8.04 -2.26 -6.60
CA GLY A 49 6.80 -1.54 -6.84
C GLY A 49 5.75 -2.43 -7.49
N TYR A 50 4.55 -1.89 -7.53
CA TYR A 50 3.42 -2.45 -8.24
C TYR A 50 2.89 -1.41 -9.22
N SER A 51 2.63 -1.82 -10.46
CA SER A 51 2.02 -0.98 -11.48
C SER A 51 0.89 -1.76 -12.13
N GLU A 52 -0.28 -1.15 -12.22
CA GLU A 52 -1.46 -1.73 -12.84
C GLU A 52 -1.71 -1.07 -14.19
N ASN A 53 -1.78 -1.86 -15.23
CA ASN A 53 -2.19 -1.40 -16.55
C ASN A 53 -3.71 -1.47 -16.68
N ASP A 54 -4.27 -0.57 -17.47
CA ASP A 54 -5.68 -0.67 -17.84
C ASP A 54 -5.93 -2.02 -18.52
N PRO A 55 -7.01 -2.75 -18.22
CA PRO A 55 -7.31 -4.06 -18.81
C PRO A 55 -7.25 -4.07 -20.35
N GLU A 56 -7.67 -2.97 -20.99
CA GLU A 56 -7.66 -2.82 -22.44
C GLU A 56 -6.27 -2.55 -23.03
N ASP A 57 -5.32 -2.03 -22.21
CA ASP A 57 -3.94 -1.69 -22.62
C ASP A 57 -2.88 -2.53 -21.89
N LYS A 58 -3.27 -3.70 -21.42
CA LYS A 58 -2.42 -4.57 -20.62
C LYS A 58 -1.28 -5.21 -21.41
N TRP A 59 -1.48 -5.48 -22.68
CA TRP A 59 -0.59 -6.28 -23.48
C TRP A 59 0.10 -5.46 -24.56
N GLU A 60 1.41 -5.56 -24.63
CA GLU A 60 2.22 -5.05 -25.75
C GLU A 60 2.19 -6.02 -26.95
N ALA A 61 2.19 -7.32 -26.68
CA ALA A 61 2.03 -8.40 -27.62
C ALA A 61 1.41 -9.62 -26.90
N PRO A 62 0.94 -10.66 -27.63
CA PRO A 62 0.39 -11.85 -27.00
C PRO A 62 1.33 -12.47 -25.95
N GLY A 63 0.88 -12.47 -24.69
CA GLY A 63 1.64 -12.97 -23.54
C GLY A 63 2.75 -12.03 -23.02
N ILE A 64 2.92 -10.83 -23.57
CA ILE A 64 3.90 -9.83 -23.11
C ILE A 64 3.18 -8.67 -22.49
N ILE A 65 3.31 -8.52 -21.17
CA ILE A 65 2.71 -7.41 -20.41
C ILE A 65 3.46 -6.12 -20.74
N LYS A 66 2.72 -5.06 -20.99
CA LYS A 66 3.25 -3.70 -21.17
C LYS A 66 3.89 -3.22 -19.85
N LYS A 67 5.12 -2.71 -19.93
CA LYS A 67 5.94 -2.36 -18.78
C LYS A 67 6.27 -0.87 -18.65
N ASP A 68 5.64 -0.02 -19.44
CA ASP A 68 5.96 1.40 -19.51
C ASP A 68 5.85 2.09 -18.15
N LEU A 69 4.77 1.82 -17.40
CA LEU A 69 4.57 2.37 -16.06
C LEU A 69 5.64 1.91 -15.07
N ALA A 70 6.02 0.64 -15.14
CA ALA A 70 7.09 0.10 -14.29
C ALA A 70 8.45 0.70 -14.65
N HIS A 71 8.77 0.85 -15.94
CA HIS A 71 10.00 1.49 -16.39
C HIS A 71 10.05 2.96 -16.00
N ALA A 72 8.94 3.70 -16.12
CA ALA A 72 8.85 5.08 -15.67
C ALA A 72 9.11 5.20 -14.16
N ALA A 73 8.54 4.31 -13.36
CA ALA A 73 8.79 4.29 -11.92
C ALA A 73 10.25 3.97 -11.57
N ILE A 74 10.87 3.01 -12.26
CA ILE A 74 12.30 2.68 -12.09
C ILE A 74 13.18 3.87 -12.48
N SER A 75 12.91 4.51 -13.60
CA SER A 75 13.68 5.66 -14.08
C SER A 75 13.62 6.85 -13.12
N ARG A 76 12.48 7.01 -12.42
CA ARG A 76 12.31 8.07 -11.40
C ARG A 76 13.25 7.92 -10.21
N PHE A 77 13.77 6.72 -9.95
CA PHE A 77 14.64 6.42 -8.79
C PHE A 77 16.00 5.87 -9.23
N SER A 78 16.50 6.30 -10.39
CA SER A 78 17.77 5.80 -10.94
C SER A 78 19.01 6.47 -10.33
N GLU A 79 18.85 7.64 -9.69
CA GLU A 79 19.93 8.42 -9.12
C GLU A 79 19.73 8.67 -7.62
N ASP A 80 20.81 8.69 -6.84
CA ASP A 80 20.78 8.94 -5.39
C ASP A 80 20.05 10.26 -5.06
N SER A 81 20.28 11.30 -5.83
CA SER A 81 19.62 12.59 -5.66
C SER A 81 18.11 12.56 -5.81
N GLN A 82 17.60 11.68 -6.68
CA GLN A 82 16.15 11.48 -6.87
C GLN A 82 15.54 10.74 -5.68
N VAL A 83 16.27 9.77 -5.12
CA VAL A 83 15.85 9.07 -3.90
C VAL A 83 15.83 10.03 -2.71
N GLU A 84 16.85 10.86 -2.55
CA GLU A 84 16.92 11.88 -1.49
C GLU A 84 15.78 12.89 -1.61
N ALA A 85 15.51 13.38 -2.81
CA ALA A 85 14.40 14.29 -3.07
C ALA A 85 13.04 13.63 -2.73
N ALA A 86 12.85 12.36 -3.05
CA ALA A 86 11.64 11.63 -2.72
C ALA A 86 11.46 11.43 -1.21
N LEU A 87 12.55 11.15 -0.48
CA LEU A 87 12.53 11.07 0.99
C LEU A 87 12.21 12.43 1.63
N LEU A 88 12.76 13.52 1.10
CA LEU A 88 12.43 14.87 1.56
C LEU A 88 10.95 15.17 1.33
N ALA A 89 10.44 14.92 0.14
CA ALA A 89 9.02 15.13 -0.19
C ALA A 89 8.08 14.29 0.71
N LEU A 90 8.47 13.06 1.04
CA LEU A 90 7.73 12.21 1.98
C LEU A 90 7.73 12.81 3.39
N LYS A 91 8.87 13.31 3.84
CA LYS A 91 9.00 13.99 5.14
C LYS A 91 8.13 15.25 5.20
N GLU A 92 8.15 16.06 4.15
CA GLU A 92 7.33 17.26 4.05
C GLU A 92 5.83 16.93 4.08
N TYR A 93 5.42 15.92 3.32
CA TYR A 93 4.04 15.42 3.33
C TYR A 93 3.56 15.04 4.73
N TRP A 94 4.37 14.25 5.46
CA TRP A 94 4.00 13.86 6.83
C TRP A 94 4.02 15.04 7.79
N THR A 95 4.95 15.97 7.66
CA THR A 95 5.03 17.17 8.49
C THR A 95 3.79 18.04 8.27
N ASP A 96 3.41 18.28 7.02
CA ASP A 96 2.20 19.05 6.71
C ASP A 96 0.93 18.36 7.26
N LEU A 97 0.80 17.06 7.01
CA LEU A 97 -0.35 16.30 7.45
C LEU A 97 -0.51 16.34 8.97
N LEU A 98 0.55 16.04 9.70
CA LEU A 98 0.53 15.98 11.17
C LEU A 98 0.40 17.35 11.82
N SER A 99 0.81 18.43 11.14
CA SER A 99 0.68 19.80 11.66
C SER A 99 -0.76 20.29 11.75
N ARG A 100 -1.70 19.63 11.08
CA ARG A 100 -3.13 20.00 11.07
C ARG A 100 -3.82 19.77 12.39
N PHE A 101 -3.25 18.94 13.25
CA PHE A 101 -3.74 18.70 14.60
C PHE A 101 -2.55 18.50 15.53
N SER A 102 -2.46 19.36 16.54
CA SER A 102 -1.39 19.25 17.53
C SER A 102 -1.88 19.59 18.94
N VAL A 103 -1.33 18.88 19.90
CA VAL A 103 -1.53 19.10 21.33
C VAL A 103 -0.17 19.40 21.94
N GLU A 104 -0.12 20.41 22.79
CA GLU A 104 1.05 20.76 23.60
C GLU A 104 0.70 20.64 25.07
N SER A 105 1.45 19.83 25.80
CA SER A 105 1.30 19.62 27.25
C SER A 105 2.66 19.47 27.89
N SER A 106 2.70 19.48 29.24
CA SER A 106 3.93 19.20 29.98
C SER A 106 4.41 17.75 29.92
N GLU A 107 3.60 16.83 29.37
CA GLU A 107 3.92 15.41 29.26
C GLU A 107 4.32 15.08 27.81
N GLU A 108 5.62 14.97 27.55
CA GLU A 108 6.15 14.68 26.21
C GLU A 108 5.64 13.39 25.59
N LYS A 109 5.42 12.35 26.41
CA LYS A 109 4.90 11.06 25.90
C LYS A 109 3.49 11.20 25.37
N LEU A 110 2.66 11.99 26.07
CA LEU A 110 1.31 12.32 25.62
C LEU A 110 1.36 13.09 24.30
N ASN A 111 2.20 14.12 24.21
CA ASN A 111 2.38 14.90 22.99
C ASN A 111 2.79 14.01 21.80
N ARG A 112 3.77 13.13 21.99
CA ARG A 112 4.21 12.20 20.95
C ARG A 112 3.12 11.21 20.56
N MET A 113 2.41 10.65 21.53
CA MET A 113 1.32 9.70 21.27
C MET A 113 0.22 10.36 20.44
N VAL A 114 -0.24 11.53 20.83
CA VAL A 114 -1.36 12.22 20.19
C VAL A 114 -0.95 12.80 18.82
N ASN A 115 0.18 13.49 18.76
CA ASN A 115 0.57 14.24 17.55
C ASN A 115 1.16 13.36 16.45
N ILE A 116 1.67 12.17 16.77
CA ILE A 116 2.34 11.30 15.80
C ILE A 116 1.67 9.94 15.73
N TRP A 117 1.72 9.16 16.82
CA TRP A 117 1.38 7.74 16.74
C TRP A 117 -0.11 7.49 16.51
N ASN A 118 -1.01 8.20 17.17
CA ASN A 118 -2.45 8.04 16.95
C ASN A 118 -2.82 8.43 15.52
N GLN A 119 -2.29 9.54 15.02
CA GLN A 119 -2.55 9.99 13.65
C GLN A 119 -2.01 8.99 12.62
N TYR A 120 -0.80 8.49 12.84
CA TYR A 120 -0.20 7.45 11.98
C TYR A 120 -1.04 6.18 11.99
N GLN A 121 -1.45 5.68 13.16
CA GLN A 121 -2.27 4.47 13.25
C GLN A 121 -3.64 4.64 12.58
N CYS A 122 -4.29 5.77 12.76
CA CYS A 122 -5.55 6.07 12.08
C CYS A 122 -5.39 6.08 10.56
N MET A 123 -4.29 6.66 10.04
CA MET A 123 -4.00 6.64 8.62
C MET A 123 -3.70 5.23 8.09
N VAL A 124 -2.96 4.42 8.83
CA VAL A 124 -2.72 3.02 8.47
C VAL A 124 -4.04 2.26 8.41
N THR A 125 -4.89 2.40 9.43
CA THR A 125 -6.21 1.77 9.46
C THR A 125 -7.07 2.22 8.29
N PHE A 126 -7.12 3.51 7.99
CA PHE A 126 -7.84 4.04 6.84
C PHE A 126 -7.35 3.46 5.50
N ASN A 127 -6.04 3.37 5.29
CA ASN A 127 -5.46 2.87 4.04
C ASN A 127 -5.55 1.35 3.92
N MET A 128 -5.30 0.63 5.00
CA MET A 128 -5.24 -0.84 5.01
C MET A 128 -6.60 -1.49 5.30
N SER A 129 -7.57 -0.71 5.75
CA SER A 129 -8.93 -1.19 6.05
C SER A 129 -8.96 -2.38 6.99
N ARG A 130 -8.11 -2.33 8.02
CA ARG A 130 -7.90 -3.43 8.99
C ARG A 130 -7.40 -4.73 8.35
N SER A 131 -6.92 -4.66 7.12
CA SER A 131 -6.35 -5.79 6.40
C SER A 131 -4.84 -5.62 6.30
N ALA A 132 -4.06 -6.50 6.93
CA ALA A 132 -2.60 -6.38 6.94
C ALA A 132 -2.02 -6.69 5.55
N SER A 133 -2.60 -7.63 4.83
CA SER A 133 -2.17 -7.99 3.47
C SER A 133 -3.13 -8.97 2.81
N TYR A 134 -3.01 -9.14 1.53
CA TYR A 134 -3.64 -10.25 0.80
C TYR A 134 -3.21 -11.63 1.32
N PHE A 135 -2.01 -11.73 1.85
CA PHE A 135 -1.51 -12.97 2.42
C PHE A 135 -2.29 -13.39 3.67
N GLU A 136 -2.62 -12.43 4.54
CA GLU A 136 -3.36 -12.68 5.76
C GLU A 136 -4.87 -12.85 5.50
N SER A 137 -5.45 -11.99 4.68
CA SER A 137 -6.90 -11.85 4.55
C SER A 137 -7.48 -12.46 3.27
N GLY A 138 -6.62 -12.82 2.31
CA GLY A 138 -7.03 -13.25 0.98
C GLY A 138 -7.50 -12.09 0.08
N THR A 139 -7.71 -12.41 -1.18
CA THR A 139 -8.12 -11.43 -2.21
C THR A 139 -9.61 -11.09 -2.18
N GLY A 140 -10.42 -11.93 -1.54
CA GLY A 140 -11.88 -11.77 -1.49
C GLY A 140 -12.38 -10.90 -0.33
N ARG A 141 -11.52 -10.56 0.64
CA ARG A 141 -11.95 -9.81 1.81
C ARG A 141 -12.18 -8.33 1.46
N GLY A 142 -13.36 -7.84 1.77
CA GLY A 142 -13.72 -6.44 1.69
C GLY A 142 -13.48 -5.68 2.99
N MET A 143 -13.80 -4.39 2.96
CA MET A 143 -13.85 -3.51 4.13
C MET A 143 -15.25 -3.56 4.73
N GLY A 144 -15.36 -3.65 6.05
CA GLY A 144 -16.64 -3.54 6.73
C GLY A 144 -17.28 -2.17 6.48
N PHE A 145 -18.58 -2.13 6.27
CA PHE A 145 -19.34 -0.89 6.07
C PHE A 145 -19.22 0.00 7.31
N ARG A 146 -19.72 -0.47 8.43
CA ARG A 146 -19.62 0.22 9.72
C ARG A 146 -18.17 0.49 10.12
N ASP A 147 -17.30 -0.50 10.01
CA ASP A 147 -15.88 -0.38 10.38
C ASP A 147 -15.21 0.76 9.64
N SER A 148 -15.46 0.91 8.36
CA SER A 148 -14.90 2.00 7.55
C SER A 148 -15.44 3.37 7.98
N CYS A 149 -16.70 3.47 8.37
CA CYS A 149 -17.27 4.70 8.89
C CYS A 149 -16.64 5.09 10.23
N GLN A 150 -16.44 4.13 11.13
CA GLN A 150 -15.78 4.37 12.42
C GLN A 150 -14.32 4.77 12.25
N ASP A 151 -13.59 4.13 11.35
CA ASP A 151 -12.19 4.43 11.08
C ASP A 151 -12.00 5.87 10.58
N LEU A 152 -12.97 6.40 9.82
CA LEU A 152 -12.95 7.78 9.36
C LEU A 152 -13.03 8.81 10.50
N LEU A 153 -13.76 8.51 11.57
CA LEU A 153 -13.92 9.45 12.71
C LEU A 153 -12.57 9.83 13.33
N GLY A 154 -11.63 8.90 13.39
CA GLY A 154 -10.29 9.14 13.94
C GLY A 154 -9.37 9.97 13.05
N PHE A 155 -9.75 10.19 11.78
CA PHE A 155 -8.80 10.71 10.80
C PHE A 155 -9.36 11.76 9.83
N VAL A 156 -10.68 11.99 9.82
CA VAL A 156 -11.38 12.89 8.88
C VAL A 156 -10.80 14.31 8.86
N HIS A 157 -10.40 14.83 9.99
CA HIS A 157 -9.86 16.19 10.12
C HIS A 157 -8.49 16.37 9.45
N LEU A 158 -7.73 15.30 9.24
CA LEU A 158 -6.45 15.34 8.55
C LEU A 158 -6.59 15.20 7.02
N ILE A 159 -7.61 14.46 6.57
CA ILE A 159 -7.79 14.11 5.14
C ILE A 159 -9.23 14.33 4.67
N PRO A 160 -9.82 15.51 4.84
CA PRO A 160 -11.26 15.74 4.61
C PRO A 160 -11.73 15.32 3.21
N ASP A 161 -10.94 15.60 2.18
CA ASP A 161 -11.31 15.26 0.79
C ASP A 161 -11.33 13.75 0.55
N ARG A 162 -10.32 13.04 1.04
CA ARG A 162 -10.24 11.57 0.95
C ARG A 162 -11.32 10.90 1.82
N ALA A 163 -11.61 11.48 2.98
CA ALA A 163 -12.68 11.01 3.85
C ALA A 163 -14.04 11.17 3.17
N ARG A 164 -14.30 12.34 2.57
CA ARG A 164 -15.51 12.57 1.79
C ARG A 164 -15.68 11.57 0.65
N GLN A 165 -14.60 11.30 -0.11
CA GLN A 165 -14.63 10.31 -1.18
C GLN A 165 -14.95 8.91 -0.64
N ARG A 166 -14.34 8.51 0.47
CA ARG A 166 -14.64 7.21 1.12
C ARG A 166 -16.10 7.11 1.56
N ILE A 167 -16.65 8.17 2.13
CA ILE A 167 -18.07 8.22 2.52
C ILE A 167 -18.97 8.00 1.30
N LEU A 168 -18.70 8.68 0.19
CA LEU A 168 -19.45 8.51 -1.04
C LEU A 168 -19.33 7.10 -1.62
N ASP A 169 -18.12 6.53 -1.62
CA ASP A 169 -17.89 5.19 -2.13
C ASP A 169 -18.65 4.13 -1.28
N ILE A 170 -18.68 4.29 0.03
CA ILE A 170 -19.40 3.38 0.94
C ILE A 170 -20.92 3.58 0.79
N ALA A 171 -21.40 4.82 0.78
CA ALA A 171 -22.81 5.13 0.63
C ALA A 171 -23.39 4.62 -0.70
N ALA A 172 -22.57 4.58 -1.75
CA ALA A 172 -22.97 4.00 -3.03
C ALA A 172 -23.26 2.48 -2.98
N THR A 173 -22.91 1.81 -1.90
CA THR A 173 -23.23 0.38 -1.68
C THR A 173 -24.47 0.17 -0.82
N GLN A 174 -25.12 1.23 -0.38
CA GLN A 174 -26.36 1.18 0.39
C GLN A 174 -27.56 0.92 -0.54
N PHE A 175 -28.54 0.16 -0.03
CA PHE A 175 -29.80 -0.11 -0.74
C PHE A 175 -30.81 1.00 -0.52
N GLU A 176 -31.85 1.06 -1.38
CA GLU A 176 -32.92 2.07 -1.30
C GLU A 176 -33.71 1.99 0.01
N ASP A 177 -33.80 0.82 0.65
CA ASP A 177 -34.46 0.62 1.94
C ASP A 177 -33.60 1.05 3.13
N GLY A 178 -32.39 1.55 2.87
CA GLY A 178 -31.43 2.00 3.89
C GLY A 178 -30.52 0.90 4.42
N SER A 179 -30.76 -0.37 4.08
CA SER A 179 -29.82 -1.44 4.41
C SER A 179 -28.54 -1.36 3.57
N ALA A 180 -27.49 -2.07 3.99
CA ALA A 180 -26.21 -2.09 3.31
C ALA A 180 -25.62 -3.49 3.25
N TYR A 181 -24.69 -3.70 2.35
CA TYR A 181 -23.81 -4.85 2.43
C TYR A 181 -22.90 -4.77 3.65
N HIS A 182 -22.67 -5.89 4.31
CA HIS A 182 -21.73 -5.93 5.43
C HIS A 182 -20.30 -5.54 5.03
N GLN A 183 -19.90 -5.83 3.79
CA GLN A 183 -18.59 -5.50 3.28
C GLN A 183 -18.63 -4.81 1.91
N TYR A 184 -17.67 -3.93 1.72
CA TYR A 184 -17.40 -3.17 0.52
C TYR A 184 -16.02 -3.56 -0.04
N GLN A 185 -15.93 -3.72 -1.36
CA GLN A 185 -14.67 -4.00 -2.05
C GLN A 185 -14.02 -2.71 -2.54
N PRO A 186 -12.88 -2.30 -1.98
CA PRO A 186 -12.27 -1.00 -2.31
C PRO A 186 -11.76 -0.90 -3.75
N LEU A 187 -11.36 -2.01 -4.37
CA LEU A 187 -10.86 -2.04 -5.74
C LEU A 187 -11.99 -1.89 -6.77
N THR A 188 -13.09 -2.60 -6.57
CA THR A 188 -14.23 -2.58 -7.50
C THR A 188 -15.28 -1.54 -7.14
N LYS A 189 -15.21 -0.97 -5.93
CA LYS A 189 -16.19 -0.05 -5.33
C LYS A 189 -17.61 -0.63 -5.29
N LYS A 190 -17.72 -1.92 -5.06
CA LYS A 190 -19.00 -2.64 -4.98
C LYS A 190 -19.16 -3.33 -3.63
N GLY A 191 -20.41 -3.47 -3.20
CA GLY A 191 -20.76 -4.29 -2.05
C GLY A 191 -20.40 -5.76 -2.31
N ASN A 192 -20.06 -6.48 -1.25
CA ASN A 192 -19.75 -7.90 -1.32
C ASN A 192 -20.98 -8.73 -0.96
N SER A 193 -21.66 -9.29 -1.97
CA SER A 193 -22.86 -10.12 -1.80
C SER A 193 -22.60 -11.46 -1.12
N ASP A 194 -21.36 -11.98 -1.16
CA ASP A 194 -21.01 -13.30 -0.65
C ASP A 194 -21.04 -13.35 0.89
N ILE A 195 -20.87 -12.20 1.54
CA ILE A 195 -20.87 -12.08 3.01
C ILE A 195 -22.28 -11.74 3.53
N GLY A 196 -23.16 -11.33 2.64
CA GLY A 196 -24.55 -11.01 2.96
C GLY A 196 -24.80 -9.54 3.24
N SER A 197 -26.05 -9.27 3.54
CA SER A 197 -26.59 -7.94 3.88
C SER A 197 -27.60 -8.09 5.02
N GLY A 198 -28.08 -6.98 5.54
CA GLY A 198 -29.14 -7.00 6.56
C GLY A 198 -28.62 -7.12 7.99
N PHE A 199 -27.36 -6.82 8.24
CA PHE A 199 -26.84 -6.58 9.58
C PHE A 199 -27.36 -5.22 10.07
N ASN A 200 -28.07 -5.22 11.20
CA ASN A 200 -28.77 -4.02 11.70
C ASN A 200 -27.86 -2.87 12.09
N ASP A 201 -26.60 -3.13 12.34
CA ASP A 201 -25.61 -2.16 12.80
C ASP A 201 -24.75 -1.58 11.67
N ASP A 202 -24.86 -2.09 10.45
CA ASP A 202 -24.09 -1.62 9.32
C ASP A 202 -24.50 -0.21 8.84
N PRO A 203 -25.80 0.13 8.72
CA PRO A 203 -26.23 1.45 8.27
C PRO A 203 -26.24 2.52 9.39
N LEU A 204 -25.94 2.16 10.63
CA LEU A 204 -25.90 3.11 11.76
C LEU A 204 -24.50 3.71 11.91
#